data_6f73f06540eaafd2af7094ede3fad19e
#
_entry.id   6f73f06540eaafd2af7094ede3fad19e
#
_cell.length_a   1.000
_cell.length_b   1.000
_cell.length_c   1.000
_cell.angle_alpha   90.00
_cell.angle_beta   90.00
_cell.angle_gamma   90.00
#
_symmetry.space_group_name_H-M   'P 1'
#
loop_
_entity.id
_entity.type
_entity.pdbx_description
1 polymer ?
#
loop_
_entity_poly.entity_id
_entity_poly.type
_entity_poly.pdbx_seq_one_letter_code
_entity_poly.pdbx_strand_id
1 'polypeptide(L)'
;GHARTFVAFDMIVRYLRFRGYDVTFVRNITDIDDKIIQRARDTGEDWRSLTERMVHEMHIDFAKLGILPPDIEPRPTEHIPQIISMIERLLHRQFAYIAENGDVMFSTASAKGYGKLSGQDITMLRAGTRIEVNEYKRDPLDF
;
A
#
# COMPACT_ATOMS: atom_id res chain seq x y z
N GLY A 1 -2.79 -9.93 12.93
CA GLY A 1 -2.27 -8.75 12.39
C GLY A 1 -3.25 -7.67 12.01
N HIS A 2 -3.74 -7.67 10.80
CA HIS A 2 -4.47 -6.55 10.21
C HIS A 2 -5.74 -6.15 10.96
N ALA A 3 -6.55 -7.11 11.42
CA ALA A 3 -7.79 -6.83 12.15
C ALA A 3 -7.57 -5.92 13.37
N ARG A 4 -6.50 -6.13 14.15
CA ARG A 4 -6.18 -5.28 15.30
C ARG A 4 -5.94 -3.82 14.89
N THR A 5 -5.25 -3.60 13.79
CA THR A 5 -4.99 -2.25 13.26
C THR A 5 -6.31 -1.59 12.87
N PHE A 6 -7.18 -2.30 12.15
CA PHE A 6 -8.45 -1.74 11.71
C PHE A 6 -9.43 -1.47 12.86
N VAL A 7 -9.45 -2.29 13.90
CA VAL A 7 -10.21 -1.99 15.15
C VAL A 7 -9.71 -0.70 15.79
N ALA A 8 -8.39 -0.47 15.85
CA ALA A 8 -7.84 0.75 16.40
C ALA A 8 -8.25 2.00 15.59
N PHE A 9 -8.17 1.93 14.26
CA PHE A 9 -8.63 3.02 13.40
C PHE A 9 -10.14 3.24 13.46
N ASP A 10 -10.94 2.19 13.57
CA ASP A 10 -12.39 2.29 13.77
C ASP A 10 -12.73 3.06 15.06
N MET A 11 -12.03 2.77 16.15
CA MET A 11 -12.17 3.53 17.40
C MET A 11 -11.83 5.02 17.21
N ILE A 12 -10.75 5.33 16.50
CA ILE A 12 -10.35 6.72 16.24
C ILE A 12 -11.42 7.44 15.40
N VAL A 13 -11.91 6.82 14.34
CA VAL A 13 -12.96 7.38 13.47
C VAL A 13 -14.24 7.64 14.27
N ARG A 14 -14.70 6.67 15.06
CA ARG A 14 -15.88 6.83 15.93
C ARG A 14 -15.69 7.96 16.94
N TYR A 15 -14.52 8.05 17.56
CA TYR A 15 -14.24 9.09 18.54
C TYR A 15 -14.23 10.47 17.90
N LEU A 16 -13.60 10.64 16.76
CA LEU A 16 -13.58 11.92 16.05
C LEU A 16 -14.98 12.35 15.61
N ARG A 17 -15.78 11.43 15.07
CA ARG A 17 -17.19 11.69 14.73
C ARG A 17 -18.02 12.06 15.96
N PHE A 18 -17.82 11.35 17.08
CA PHE A 18 -18.45 11.69 18.36
C PHE A 18 -18.08 13.09 18.85
N ARG A 19 -16.84 13.53 18.60
CA ARG A 19 -16.36 14.88 18.90
C ARG A 19 -16.88 15.96 17.94
N GLY A 20 -17.71 15.58 16.95
CA GLY A 20 -18.32 16.50 15.98
C GLY A 20 -17.45 16.85 14.78
N TYR A 21 -16.35 16.12 14.56
CA TYR A 21 -15.57 16.29 13.33
C TYR A 21 -16.29 15.65 12.14
N ASP A 22 -16.22 16.31 10.99
CA ASP A 22 -16.55 15.72 9.70
C ASP A 22 -15.38 14.82 9.27
N VAL A 23 -15.61 13.51 9.25
CA VAL A 23 -14.54 12.51 9.03
C VAL A 23 -14.86 11.69 7.80
N THR A 24 -14.03 11.83 6.78
CA THR A 24 -13.99 10.92 5.63
C THR A 24 -12.92 9.86 5.87
N PHE A 25 -13.33 8.64 6.14
CA PHE A 25 -12.44 7.51 6.34
C PHE A 25 -12.20 6.76 5.04
N VAL A 26 -10.94 6.75 4.60
CA VAL A 26 -10.51 6.06 3.39
C VAL A 26 -9.66 4.86 3.75
N ARG A 27 -10.01 3.69 3.22
CA ARG A 27 -9.25 2.44 3.37
C ARG A 27 -9.10 1.79 2.01
N ASN A 28 -7.87 1.69 1.50
CA ASN A 28 -7.64 1.02 0.22
C ASN A 28 -7.70 -0.51 0.34
N ILE A 29 -8.04 -1.15 -0.77
CA ILE A 29 -7.87 -2.58 -0.98
C ILE A 29 -6.76 -2.77 -2.02
N THR A 30 -5.70 -3.49 -1.66
CA THR A 30 -4.69 -3.95 -2.62
C THR A 30 -5.27 -5.14 -3.38
N ASP A 31 -5.84 -4.86 -4.54
CA ASP A 31 -6.52 -5.86 -5.38
C ASP A 31 -5.63 -6.42 -6.50
N ILE A 32 -4.41 -5.90 -6.64
CA ILE A 32 -3.38 -6.41 -7.53
C ILE A 32 -2.01 -6.30 -6.85
N ASP A 33 -1.25 -7.38 -6.87
CA ASP A 33 0.08 -7.50 -6.27
C ASP A 33 0.73 -8.79 -6.78
N ASP A 34 2.06 -8.87 -6.83
CA ASP A 34 2.78 -10.05 -7.31
C ASP A 34 2.41 -11.32 -6.53
N LYS A 35 2.18 -11.20 -5.22
CA LYS A 35 1.78 -12.32 -4.36
C LYS A 35 0.38 -12.82 -4.69
N ILE A 36 -0.54 -11.92 -5.06
CA ILE A 36 -1.88 -12.28 -5.51
C ILE A 36 -1.79 -13.05 -6.82
N ILE A 37 -1.01 -12.54 -7.78
CA ILE A 37 -0.81 -13.16 -9.09
C ILE A 37 -0.16 -14.55 -8.92
N GLN A 38 0.88 -14.65 -8.09
CA GLN A 38 1.53 -15.93 -7.81
C GLN A 38 0.57 -16.91 -7.15
N ARG A 39 -0.19 -16.48 -6.15
CA ARG A 39 -1.17 -17.33 -5.47
C ARG A 39 -2.25 -17.84 -6.43
N ALA A 40 -2.74 -16.98 -7.31
CA ALA A 40 -3.72 -17.35 -8.32
C ALA A 40 -3.18 -18.44 -9.28
N ARG A 41 -1.90 -18.31 -9.70
CA ARG A 41 -1.22 -19.32 -10.51
C ARG A 41 -1.09 -20.65 -9.75
N ASP A 42 -0.67 -20.63 -8.50
CA ASP A 42 -0.47 -21.82 -7.68
C ASP A 42 -1.76 -22.58 -7.42
N THR A 43 -2.89 -21.87 -7.35
CA THR A 43 -4.23 -22.47 -7.14
C THR A 43 -5.00 -22.75 -8.42
N GLY A 44 -4.51 -22.31 -9.58
CA GLY A 44 -5.22 -22.42 -10.86
C GLY A 44 -6.50 -21.57 -10.94
N GLU A 45 -6.60 -20.52 -10.11
CA GLU A 45 -7.74 -19.60 -10.03
C GLU A 45 -7.42 -18.29 -10.78
N ASP A 46 -8.42 -17.67 -11.40
CA ASP A 46 -8.25 -16.31 -11.91
C ASP A 46 -7.99 -15.32 -10.77
N TRP A 47 -6.98 -14.47 -10.92
CA TRP A 47 -6.55 -13.58 -9.84
C TRP A 47 -7.64 -12.57 -9.41
N ARG A 48 -8.52 -12.16 -10.33
CA ARG A 48 -9.66 -11.27 -10.00
C ARG A 48 -10.67 -12.00 -9.15
N SER A 49 -11.00 -13.23 -9.51
CA SER A 49 -11.91 -14.09 -8.74
C SER A 49 -11.38 -14.38 -7.34
N LEU A 50 -10.09 -14.69 -7.25
CA LEU A 50 -9.40 -14.86 -5.97
C LEU A 50 -9.50 -13.59 -5.11
N THR A 51 -9.23 -12.43 -5.69
CA THR A 51 -9.25 -11.14 -4.98
C THR A 51 -10.65 -10.80 -4.49
N GLU A 52 -11.66 -10.88 -5.34
CA GLU A 52 -13.05 -10.58 -4.95
C GLU A 52 -13.52 -11.49 -3.82
N ARG A 53 -13.21 -12.77 -3.87
CA ARG A 53 -13.52 -13.72 -2.80
C ARG A 53 -12.85 -13.32 -1.48
N MET A 54 -11.56 -12.97 -1.50
CA MET A 54 -10.83 -12.56 -0.29
C MET A 54 -11.34 -11.23 0.27
N VAL A 55 -11.70 -10.28 -0.58
CA VAL A 55 -12.32 -9.01 -0.17
C VAL A 55 -13.68 -9.26 0.50
N HIS A 56 -14.49 -10.12 -0.09
CA HIS A 56 -15.78 -10.50 0.48
C HIS A 56 -15.64 -11.12 1.87
N GLU A 57 -14.75 -12.09 2.04
CA GLU A 57 -14.46 -12.72 3.33
C GLU A 57 -13.94 -11.70 4.36
N MET A 58 -13.06 -10.79 3.94
CA MET A 58 -12.57 -9.71 4.80
C MET A 58 -13.70 -8.82 5.30
N HIS A 59 -14.64 -8.44 4.43
CA HIS A 59 -15.79 -7.62 4.82
C HIS A 59 -16.70 -8.35 5.82
N ILE A 60 -16.93 -9.66 5.63
CA ILE A 60 -17.68 -10.49 6.58
C ILE A 60 -17.00 -10.50 7.95
N ASP A 61 -15.69 -10.71 7.98
CA ASP A 61 -14.93 -10.77 9.22
C ASP A 61 -14.89 -9.41 9.93
N PHE A 62 -14.75 -8.32 9.19
CA PHE A 62 -14.81 -6.97 9.77
C PHE A 62 -16.18 -6.63 10.31
N ALA A 63 -17.24 -7.04 9.63
CA ALA A 63 -18.61 -6.89 10.14
C ALA A 63 -18.83 -7.66 11.46
N LYS A 64 -18.32 -8.91 11.56
CA LYS A 64 -18.35 -9.70 12.81
C LYS A 64 -17.61 -9.02 13.97
N LEU A 65 -16.54 -8.28 13.66
CA LEU A 65 -15.79 -7.48 14.63
C LEU A 65 -16.43 -6.13 14.95
N GLY A 66 -17.54 -5.78 14.30
CA GLY A 66 -18.22 -4.50 14.48
C GLY A 66 -17.48 -3.31 13.89
N ILE A 67 -16.51 -3.54 13.00
CA ILE A 67 -15.76 -2.48 12.30
C ILE A 67 -16.69 -1.83 11.27
N LEU A 68 -16.78 -0.50 11.28
CA LEU A 68 -17.54 0.25 10.29
C LEU A 68 -16.89 0.13 8.89
N PRO A 69 -17.71 0.05 7.84
CA PRO A 69 -17.17 0.20 6.48
C PRO A 69 -16.54 1.58 6.32
N PRO A 70 -15.50 1.70 5.49
CA PRO A 70 -14.94 3.01 5.15
C PRO A 70 -15.93 3.81 4.28
N ASP A 71 -15.78 5.13 4.26
CA ASP A 71 -16.56 6.00 3.37
C ASP A 71 -16.11 5.83 1.91
N ILE A 72 -14.81 5.57 1.70
CA ILE A 72 -14.21 5.33 0.38
C ILE A 72 -13.26 4.14 0.49
N GLU A 73 -13.37 3.19 -0.44
CA GLU A 73 -12.52 1.99 -0.48
C GLU A 73 -11.87 1.81 -1.87
N PRO A 74 -10.84 2.64 -2.20
CA PRO A 74 -10.24 2.66 -3.53
C PRO A 74 -9.39 1.41 -3.79
N ARG A 75 -9.31 1.02 -5.06
CA ARG A 75 -8.54 -0.12 -5.56
C ARG A 75 -7.47 0.33 -6.54
N PRO A 76 -6.23 -0.14 -6.47
CA PRO A 76 -5.18 0.17 -7.44
C PRO A 76 -5.60 -0.06 -8.89
N THR A 77 -6.33 -1.15 -9.18
CA THR A 77 -6.78 -1.46 -10.55
C THR A 77 -7.69 -0.40 -11.17
N GLU A 78 -8.40 0.36 -10.34
CA GLU A 78 -9.28 1.46 -10.76
C GLU A 78 -8.52 2.78 -10.92
N HIS A 79 -7.25 2.84 -10.53
CA HIS A 79 -6.43 4.06 -10.45
C HIS A 79 -5.13 3.99 -11.27
N ILE A 80 -5.01 3.04 -12.20
CA ILE A 80 -3.78 2.86 -13.01
C ILE A 80 -3.36 4.14 -13.73
N PRO A 81 -4.25 4.92 -14.39
CA PRO A 81 -3.84 6.16 -15.04
C PRO A 81 -3.24 7.19 -14.07
N GLN A 82 -3.81 7.30 -12.86
CA GLN A 82 -3.32 8.20 -11.81
C GLN A 82 -1.97 7.76 -11.26
N ILE A 83 -1.77 6.44 -11.10
CA ILE A 83 -0.50 5.84 -10.68
C ILE A 83 0.58 6.15 -11.71
N ILE A 84 0.32 5.92 -12.99
CA ILE A 84 1.26 6.22 -14.08
C ILE A 84 1.62 7.71 -14.08
N SER A 85 0.62 8.59 -14.02
CA SER A 85 0.86 10.04 -14.00
C SER A 85 1.71 10.48 -12.79
N MET A 86 1.50 9.86 -11.64
CA MET A 86 2.34 10.13 -10.46
C MET A 86 3.79 9.68 -10.68
N ILE A 87 4.01 8.47 -11.22
CA ILE A 87 5.32 7.93 -11.53
C ILE A 87 6.06 8.83 -12.52
N GLU A 88 5.40 9.26 -13.61
CA GLU A 88 5.99 10.18 -14.60
C GLU A 88 6.42 11.51 -13.96
N ARG A 89 5.62 12.04 -13.05
CA ARG A 89 5.97 13.27 -12.29
C ARG A 89 7.17 13.06 -11.38
N LEU A 90 7.29 11.88 -10.74
CA LEU A 90 8.44 11.55 -9.91
C LEU A 90 9.72 11.42 -10.76
N LEU A 91 9.64 10.76 -11.91
CA LEU A 91 10.74 10.67 -12.87
C LEU A 91 11.19 12.06 -13.37
N HIS A 92 10.22 12.89 -13.80
CA HIS A 92 10.51 14.25 -14.26
C HIS A 92 11.18 15.13 -13.19
N ARG A 93 10.81 14.93 -11.91
CA ARG A 93 11.38 15.64 -10.76
C ARG A 93 12.63 14.99 -10.19
N GLN A 94 13.12 13.91 -10.79
CA GLN A 94 14.30 13.16 -10.36
C GLN A 94 14.19 12.54 -8.95
N PHE A 95 12.96 12.29 -8.49
CA PHE A 95 12.71 11.50 -7.28
C PHE A 95 12.62 10.00 -7.57
N ALA A 96 12.53 9.62 -8.84
CA ALA A 96 12.54 8.24 -9.29
C ALA A 96 13.48 8.09 -10.48
N TYR A 97 13.87 6.87 -10.78
CA TYR A 97 14.69 6.52 -11.94
C TYR A 97 14.24 5.17 -12.52
N ILE A 98 14.59 4.94 -13.78
CA ILE A 98 14.39 3.65 -14.43
C ILE A 98 15.65 2.83 -14.20
N ALA A 99 15.49 1.64 -13.62
CA ALA A 99 16.56 0.67 -13.43
C ALA A 99 16.88 -0.08 -14.74
N GLU A 100 18.01 -0.78 -14.79
CA GLU A 100 18.47 -1.49 -16.00
C GLU A 100 17.51 -2.58 -16.47
N ASN A 101 16.76 -3.18 -15.55
CA ASN A 101 15.72 -4.17 -15.84
C ASN A 101 14.37 -3.56 -16.28
N GLY A 102 14.28 -2.21 -16.37
CA GLY A 102 13.06 -1.49 -16.75
C GLY A 102 12.13 -1.12 -15.60
N ASP A 103 12.40 -1.56 -14.37
CA ASP A 103 11.64 -1.17 -13.19
C ASP A 103 11.83 0.31 -12.87
N VAL A 104 10.80 0.94 -12.32
CA VAL A 104 10.91 2.31 -11.80
C VAL A 104 11.13 2.26 -10.30
N MET A 105 12.23 2.84 -9.86
CA MET A 105 12.62 2.90 -8.46
C MET A 105 12.50 4.33 -7.91
N PHE A 106 11.93 4.46 -6.73
CA PHE A 106 11.94 5.72 -5.98
C PHE A 106 13.28 5.87 -5.27
N SER A 107 13.94 7.03 -5.45
CA SER A 107 15.22 7.34 -4.81
C SER A 107 15.00 7.93 -3.41
N THR A 108 15.27 7.16 -2.39
CA THR A 108 15.15 7.61 -0.99
C THR A 108 16.12 8.76 -0.67
N ALA A 109 17.31 8.72 -1.24
CA ALA A 109 18.33 9.77 -1.08
C ALA A 109 17.90 11.12 -1.68
N SER A 110 17.07 11.12 -2.74
CA SER A 110 16.57 12.35 -3.35
C SER A 110 15.48 13.03 -2.52
N ALA A 111 14.80 12.28 -1.65
CA ALA A 111 13.69 12.77 -0.83
C ALA A 111 14.20 13.31 0.52
N LYS A 112 14.57 14.59 0.54
CA LYS A 112 15.00 15.26 1.78
C LYS A 112 13.92 15.14 2.86
N GLY A 113 14.24 14.45 3.96
CA GLY A 113 13.31 14.20 5.06
C GLY A 113 12.55 12.88 4.97
N TYR A 114 12.96 11.97 4.09
CA TYR A 114 12.50 10.57 4.13
C TYR A 114 12.72 10.01 5.55
N GLY A 115 11.75 9.30 6.10
CA GLY A 115 11.79 8.81 7.49
C GLY A 115 11.35 9.81 8.57
N LYS A 116 11.21 11.12 8.26
CA LYS A 116 10.83 12.13 9.24
C LYS A 116 9.46 11.87 9.88
N LEU A 117 8.47 11.42 9.11
CA LEU A 117 7.13 11.13 9.61
C LEU A 117 7.11 9.92 10.56
N SER A 118 7.86 8.87 10.22
CA SER A 118 7.96 7.66 11.05
C SER A 118 8.89 7.82 12.24
N GLY A 119 9.71 8.88 12.26
CA GLY A 119 10.75 9.08 13.27
C GLY A 119 11.88 8.04 13.20
N GLN A 120 11.99 7.31 12.10
CA GLN A 120 13.02 6.28 11.92
C GLN A 120 14.31 6.88 11.40
N ASP A 121 15.42 6.43 11.98
CA ASP A 121 16.74 6.71 11.45
C ASP A 121 16.97 5.85 10.17
N ILE A 122 17.16 6.52 9.04
CA ILE A 122 17.39 5.88 7.75
C ILE A 122 18.61 4.95 7.79
N THR A 123 19.64 5.30 8.55
CA THR A 123 20.87 4.48 8.67
C THR A 123 20.60 3.14 9.37
N MET A 124 19.52 3.06 10.15
CA MET A 124 19.09 1.86 10.87
C MET A 124 18.09 1.01 10.08
N LEU A 125 17.62 1.50 8.93
CA LEU A 125 16.73 0.73 8.07
C LEU A 125 17.51 -0.41 7.42
N ARG A 126 17.03 -1.64 7.62
CA ARG A 126 17.61 -2.82 6.97
C ARG A 126 17.03 -2.95 5.57
N ALA A 127 17.89 -2.93 4.57
CA ALA A 127 17.52 -3.29 3.22
C ALA A 127 17.01 -4.74 3.18
N GLY A 128 15.99 -5.00 2.36
CA GLY A 128 15.53 -6.37 2.09
C GLY A 128 14.57 -6.98 3.12
N THR A 129 14.02 -6.21 4.07
CA THR A 129 13.09 -6.77 5.08
C THR A 129 11.72 -7.18 4.52
N ARG A 130 11.31 -6.64 3.37
CA ARG A 130 10.02 -6.95 2.72
C ARG A 130 10.15 -7.42 1.28
N ILE A 131 11.19 -6.95 0.59
CA ILE A 131 11.49 -7.27 -0.81
C ILE A 131 12.97 -7.61 -0.84
N GLU A 132 13.35 -8.67 -1.55
CA GLU A 132 14.75 -9.04 -1.76
C GLU A 132 15.52 -7.84 -2.32
N VAL A 133 16.78 -7.73 -1.91
CA VAL A 133 17.65 -6.66 -2.42
C VAL A 133 17.82 -6.89 -3.92
N ASN A 134 17.20 -6.04 -4.71
CA ASN A 134 17.35 -6.08 -6.17
C ASN A 134 18.70 -5.46 -6.54
N GLU A 135 19.51 -6.19 -7.28
CA GLU A 135 20.84 -5.77 -7.73
C GLU A 135 20.82 -4.51 -8.64
N TYR A 136 19.65 -4.19 -9.22
CA TYR A 136 19.48 -3.01 -10.08
C TYR A 136 19.17 -1.72 -9.31
N LYS A 137 19.11 -1.75 -7.99
CA LYS A 137 18.91 -0.55 -7.17
C LYS A 137 20.21 0.24 -7.04
N ARG A 138 20.12 1.57 -7.15
CA ARG A 138 21.26 2.47 -6.89
C ARG A 138 21.60 2.56 -5.40
N ASP A 139 20.59 2.47 -4.54
CA ASP A 139 20.73 2.38 -3.09
C ASP A 139 19.86 1.22 -2.60
N PRO A 140 20.35 0.40 -1.66
CA PRO A 140 19.57 -0.71 -1.11
C PRO A 140 18.22 -0.32 -0.50
N LEU A 141 18.05 0.95 -0.11
CA LEU A 141 16.82 1.48 0.46
C LEU A 141 15.83 1.99 -0.60
N ASP A 142 16.23 2.09 -1.87
CA ASP A 142 15.32 2.48 -2.95
C ASP A 142 14.24 1.40 -3.16
N PHE A 143 13.06 1.80 -3.62
CA PHE A 143 11.91 0.90 -3.78
C PHE A 143 11.02 1.28 -4.95
#